data_16bc3b29ca578b6131544a3b7b10e090
#
_entry.id   16bc3b29ca578b6131544a3b7b10e090
#
_cell.length_a   1.000
_cell.length_b   1.000
_cell.length_c   1.000
_cell.angle_alpha   90.00
_cell.angle_beta   90.00
_cell.angle_gamma   90.00
#
_symmetry.space_group_name_H-M   'P 1'
#
loop_
_entity.id
_entity.type
_entity.pdbx_description
1 polymer ?
#
loop_
_entity_poly.entity_id
_entity_poly.type
_entity_poly.pdbx_seq_one_letter_code
_entity_poly.pdbx_strand_id
1 'polypeptide(L)'
;MDILETLTTDYKNFPQNQTYHIYAQDVYFKDPLNEFRGLDRYKQMIQLISTWFLQPRLDLHQIQRQGAQIRTDWTLSWTTPLPWKPRIAISGWSELQLNAEEQIIAHIDYWHCSRFDVLKQHFSSTATAP
;
A
#
# COMPACT_ATOMS: atom_id res chain seq x y z
N MET A 1 18.20 -11.98 4.03
CA MET A 1 17.51 -11.29 2.94
C MET A 1 17.51 -9.81 3.22
N ASP A 2 17.94 -9.00 2.28
CA ASP A 2 17.95 -7.57 2.53
C ASP A 2 16.53 -6.98 2.44
N ILE A 3 16.39 -5.75 2.94
CA ILE A 3 15.08 -5.14 3.06
C ILE A 3 14.41 -4.88 1.69
N LEU A 4 15.21 -4.61 0.65
CA LEU A 4 14.65 -4.38 -0.68
C LEU A 4 14.04 -5.66 -1.25
N GLU A 5 14.71 -6.79 -1.04
CA GLU A 5 14.18 -8.08 -1.47
C GLU A 5 12.92 -8.44 -0.68
N THR A 6 12.94 -8.19 0.64
CA THR A 6 11.78 -8.45 1.49
C THR A 6 10.57 -7.63 1.05
N LEU A 7 10.78 -6.33 0.80
CA LEU A 7 9.71 -5.46 0.32
C LEU A 7 9.18 -5.89 -1.04
N THR A 8 10.06 -6.26 -1.96
CA THR A 8 9.66 -6.72 -3.29
C THR A 8 8.76 -7.94 -3.18
N THR A 9 9.11 -8.89 -2.32
CA THR A 9 8.30 -10.08 -2.08
C THR A 9 6.97 -9.72 -1.41
N ASP A 10 7.00 -8.83 -0.40
CA ASP A 10 5.79 -8.41 0.30
C ASP A 10 4.80 -7.71 -0.63
N TYR A 11 5.29 -6.87 -1.53
CA TYR A 11 4.42 -6.19 -2.51
C TYR A 11 3.76 -7.20 -3.44
N LYS A 12 4.52 -8.21 -3.86
CA LYS A 12 4.00 -9.26 -4.75
C LYS A 12 2.89 -10.06 -4.07
N ASN A 13 3.01 -10.30 -2.77
CA ASN A 13 2.05 -11.10 -2.00
C ASN A 13 0.93 -10.27 -1.36
N PHE A 14 1.02 -8.95 -1.45
CA PHE A 14 0.09 -8.04 -0.78
C PHE A 14 -1.37 -8.42 -1.07
N PRO A 15 -2.26 -8.43 -0.09
CA PRO A 15 -2.06 -8.09 1.32
C PRO A 15 -1.65 -9.27 2.22
N GLN A 16 -1.44 -10.45 1.65
CA GLN A 16 -1.10 -11.66 2.39
C GLN A 16 0.41 -11.75 2.66
N ASN A 17 0.77 -12.53 3.66
CA ASN A 17 2.15 -12.92 3.95
C ASN A 17 3.11 -11.73 4.05
N GLN A 18 2.68 -10.68 4.74
CA GLN A 18 3.49 -9.49 4.93
C GLN A 18 4.52 -9.71 6.04
N THR A 19 5.67 -9.07 5.90
CA THR A 19 6.79 -9.22 6.83
C THR A 19 6.76 -8.08 7.84
N TYR A 20 6.09 -8.28 8.97
CA TYR A 20 5.87 -7.18 9.92
C TYR A 20 7.09 -6.86 10.79
N HIS A 21 8.04 -7.79 10.95
CA HIS A 21 9.20 -7.52 11.80
C HIS A 21 10.17 -6.50 11.21
N ILE A 22 10.01 -6.13 9.95
CA ILE A 22 10.82 -5.06 9.36
C ILE A 22 10.32 -3.67 9.75
N TYR A 23 9.20 -3.57 10.45
CA TYR A 23 8.61 -2.33 10.92
C TYR A 23 8.89 -2.13 12.40
N ALA A 24 9.16 -0.88 12.80
CA ALA A 24 9.26 -0.52 14.21
C ALA A 24 7.88 -0.60 14.87
N GLN A 25 7.85 -0.87 16.18
CA GLN A 25 6.58 -0.98 16.90
C GLN A 25 5.76 0.31 16.87
N ASP A 26 6.43 1.45 16.81
CA ASP A 26 5.79 2.77 16.79
C ASP A 26 5.79 3.40 15.39
N VAL A 27 5.83 2.58 14.35
CA VAL A 27 5.88 3.07 12.96
C VAL A 27 4.78 4.11 12.69
N TYR A 28 5.17 5.19 12.02
CA TYR A 28 4.24 6.22 11.57
C TYR A 28 3.75 5.86 10.18
N PHE A 29 2.43 5.88 9.99
CA PHE A 29 1.82 5.61 8.68
C PHE A 29 0.93 6.76 8.27
N LYS A 30 1.02 7.16 7.00
CA LYS A 30 0.12 8.16 6.43
C LYS A 30 -0.15 7.85 4.97
N ASP A 31 -1.42 7.97 4.59
CA ASP A 31 -1.83 8.02 3.19
C ASP A 31 -2.92 9.10 3.06
N PRO A 32 -3.47 9.34 1.86
CA PRO A 32 -4.49 10.39 1.71
C PRO A 32 -5.74 10.21 2.57
N LEU A 33 -6.01 9.00 3.07
CA LEU A 33 -7.20 8.71 3.87
C LEU A 33 -6.90 8.41 5.33
N ASN A 34 -5.66 8.06 5.67
CA ASN A 34 -5.30 7.56 6.99
C ASN A 34 -4.05 8.23 7.52
N GLU A 35 -4.02 8.40 8.83
CA GLU A 35 -2.81 8.83 9.53
C GLU A 35 -2.86 8.24 10.93
N PHE A 36 -1.85 7.47 11.29
CA PHE A 36 -1.79 6.84 12.61
C PHE A 36 -0.37 6.42 12.94
N ARG A 37 -0.17 5.96 14.16
CA ARG A 37 1.10 5.45 14.63
C ARG A 37 0.87 4.12 15.34
N GLY A 38 1.76 3.17 15.10
CA GLY A 38 1.74 1.87 15.76
C GLY A 38 1.59 0.71 14.79
N LEU A 39 2.43 -0.31 14.99
CA LEU A 39 2.43 -1.50 14.14
C LEU A 39 1.12 -2.26 14.23
N ASP A 40 0.49 -2.30 15.41
CA ASP A 40 -0.78 -3.01 15.56
C ASP A 40 -1.87 -2.38 14.69
N ARG A 41 -1.90 -1.06 14.60
CA ARG A 41 -2.85 -0.36 13.73
C ARG A 41 -2.56 -0.62 12.27
N TYR A 42 -1.28 -0.69 11.91
CA TYR A 42 -0.88 -1.02 10.54
C TYR A 42 -1.38 -2.41 10.16
N LYS A 43 -1.20 -3.40 11.06
CA LYS A 43 -1.68 -4.76 10.83
C LYS A 43 -3.20 -4.80 10.67
N GLN A 44 -3.92 -4.04 11.49
CA GLN A 44 -5.38 -3.95 11.40
C GLN A 44 -5.82 -3.40 10.04
N MET A 45 -5.12 -2.38 9.55
CA MET A 45 -5.41 -1.80 8.23
C MET A 45 -5.20 -2.84 7.13
N ILE A 46 -4.08 -3.56 7.15
CA ILE A 46 -3.80 -4.60 6.16
C ILE A 46 -4.87 -5.69 6.22
N GLN A 47 -5.33 -6.04 7.42
CA GLN A 47 -6.38 -7.05 7.60
C GLN A 47 -7.72 -6.59 7.02
N LEU A 48 -8.07 -5.32 7.19
CA LEU A 48 -9.26 -4.75 6.58
C LEU A 48 -9.18 -4.80 5.05
N ILE A 49 -8.03 -4.46 4.51
CA ILE A 49 -7.80 -4.55 3.06
C ILE A 49 -7.98 -5.99 2.60
N SER A 50 -7.39 -6.94 3.33
CA SER A 50 -7.50 -8.36 3.00
C SER A 50 -8.96 -8.85 3.01
N THR A 51 -9.78 -8.28 3.90
CA THR A 51 -11.19 -8.68 4.03
C THR A 51 -12.08 -8.07 2.96
N TRP A 52 -11.87 -6.77 2.66
CA TRP A 52 -12.82 -6.00 1.85
C TRP A 52 -12.38 -5.78 0.41
N PHE A 53 -11.10 -5.88 0.10
CA PHE A 53 -10.62 -5.74 -1.27
C PHE A 53 -10.69 -7.10 -1.96
N LEU A 54 -11.52 -7.20 -2.99
CA LEU A 54 -11.61 -8.42 -3.79
C LEU A 54 -10.56 -8.40 -4.87
N GLN A 55 -9.89 -9.54 -5.07
CA GLN A 55 -8.84 -9.67 -6.08
C GLN A 55 -7.84 -8.52 -6.06
N PRO A 56 -7.24 -8.23 -4.89
CA PRO A 56 -6.29 -7.13 -4.80
C PRO A 56 -5.01 -7.46 -5.56
N ARG A 57 -4.45 -6.44 -6.18
CA ARG A 57 -3.19 -6.56 -6.92
C ARG A 57 -2.35 -5.33 -6.64
N LEU A 58 -1.11 -5.55 -6.23
CA LEU A 58 -0.14 -4.48 -6.00
C LEU A 58 1.04 -4.72 -6.92
N ASP A 59 1.15 -3.91 -7.96
CA ASP A 59 2.24 -4.01 -8.93
C ASP A 59 3.34 -3.03 -8.54
N LEU A 60 4.51 -3.55 -8.21
CA LEU A 60 5.69 -2.75 -7.90
C LEU A 60 6.41 -2.43 -9.20
N HIS A 61 6.49 -1.14 -9.55
CA HIS A 61 7.13 -0.70 -10.78
C HIS A 61 8.59 -0.39 -10.58
N GLN A 62 8.95 0.15 -9.41
CA GLN A 62 10.31 0.54 -9.12
C GLN A 62 10.52 0.57 -7.62
N ILE A 63 11.71 0.19 -7.18
CA ILE A 63 12.12 0.31 -5.78
C ILE A 63 13.55 0.84 -5.77
N GLN A 64 13.78 1.87 -4.96
CA GLN A 64 15.08 2.53 -4.86
C GLN A 64 15.39 2.82 -3.41
N ARG A 65 16.65 2.64 -3.04
CA ARG A 65 17.11 3.02 -1.71
C ARG A 65 18.18 4.10 -1.83
N GLN A 66 18.07 5.11 -0.98
CA GLN A 66 19.05 6.19 -0.91
C GLN A 66 19.30 6.49 0.57
N GLY A 67 20.41 5.98 1.11
CA GLY A 67 20.69 6.09 2.53
C GLY A 67 19.66 5.35 3.37
N ALA A 68 19.01 6.07 4.29
CA ALA A 68 17.99 5.52 5.17
C ALA A 68 16.58 5.66 4.59
N GLN A 69 16.46 6.03 3.33
CA GLN A 69 15.16 6.22 2.69
C GLN A 69 14.98 5.25 1.55
N ILE A 70 13.78 4.65 1.47
CA ILE A 70 13.39 3.77 0.37
C ILE A 70 12.16 4.39 -0.30
N ARG A 71 12.18 4.43 -1.63
CA ARG A 71 11.02 4.84 -2.41
C ARG A 71 10.53 3.65 -3.23
N THR A 72 9.23 3.43 -3.22
CA THR A 72 8.58 2.42 -4.07
C THR A 72 7.54 3.11 -4.94
N ASP A 73 7.49 2.77 -6.21
CA ASP A 73 6.47 3.24 -7.14
C ASP A 73 5.59 2.05 -7.50
N TRP A 74 4.27 2.22 -7.39
CA TRP A 74 3.35 1.08 -7.46
C TRP A 74 1.99 1.47 -8.04
N THR A 75 1.23 0.44 -8.43
CA THR A 75 -0.19 0.55 -8.75
C THR A 75 -0.93 -0.49 -7.93
N LEU A 76 -1.91 -0.03 -7.15
CA LEU A 76 -2.80 -0.88 -6.38
C LEU A 76 -4.15 -0.93 -7.07
N SER A 77 -4.68 -2.12 -7.29
CA SER A 77 -6.01 -2.28 -7.86
C SER A 77 -6.77 -3.36 -7.11
N TRP A 78 -8.10 -3.20 -7.08
CA TRP A 78 -8.97 -4.16 -6.42
C TRP A 78 -10.40 -3.97 -6.92
N THR A 79 -11.25 -4.95 -6.63
CA THR A 79 -12.68 -4.86 -6.88
C THR A 79 -13.37 -4.57 -5.55
N THR A 80 -14.19 -3.52 -5.50
CA THR A 80 -14.99 -3.21 -4.32
C THR A 80 -16.22 -4.11 -4.30
N PRO A 81 -16.61 -4.67 -3.12
CA PRO A 81 -17.73 -5.60 -3.02
C PRO A 81 -19.09 -4.88 -3.05
N LEU A 82 -19.32 -4.10 -4.09
CA LEU A 82 -20.61 -3.50 -4.41
C LEU A 82 -21.32 -4.34 -5.45
N PRO A 83 -22.66 -4.22 -5.60
CA PRO A 83 -23.38 -5.06 -6.57
C PRO A 83 -22.86 -4.97 -7.99
N TRP A 84 -22.36 -3.81 -8.41
CA TRP A 84 -21.82 -3.62 -9.77
C TRP A 84 -20.31 -3.88 -9.87
N LYS A 85 -19.68 -4.34 -8.74
CA LYS A 85 -18.28 -4.79 -8.72
C LYS A 85 -17.31 -3.82 -9.40
N PRO A 86 -17.23 -2.57 -8.97
CA PRO A 86 -16.32 -1.63 -9.62
C PRO A 86 -14.86 -2.02 -9.39
N ARG A 87 -14.05 -1.93 -10.45
CA ARG A 87 -12.61 -2.17 -10.34
C ARG A 87 -11.90 -0.83 -10.13
N ILE A 88 -11.17 -0.73 -9.04
CA ILE A 88 -10.49 0.51 -8.64
C ILE A 88 -9.00 0.34 -8.88
N ALA A 89 -8.35 1.39 -9.36
CA ALA A 89 -6.90 1.43 -9.52
C ALA A 89 -6.35 2.75 -9.03
N ILE A 90 -5.29 2.66 -8.23
CA ILE A 90 -4.57 3.82 -7.71
C ILE A 90 -3.10 3.63 -8.00
N SER A 91 -2.49 4.57 -8.71
CA SER A 91 -1.05 4.63 -8.89
C SER A 91 -0.47 5.66 -7.93
N GLY A 92 0.67 5.35 -7.36
CA GLY A 92 1.31 6.24 -6.41
C GLY A 92 2.70 5.78 -6.06
N TRP A 93 3.21 6.32 -4.97
CA TRP A 93 4.52 5.94 -4.46
C TRP A 93 4.52 6.00 -2.93
N SER A 94 5.44 5.26 -2.36
CA SER A 94 5.66 5.28 -0.91
C SER A 94 7.05 5.76 -0.60
N GLU A 95 7.19 6.48 0.50
CA GLU A 95 8.47 6.87 1.05
C GLU A 95 8.60 6.22 2.42
N LEU A 96 9.62 5.37 2.57
CA LEU A 96 9.88 4.62 3.78
C LEU A 96 11.15 5.14 4.43
N GLN A 97 11.09 5.43 5.72
CA GLN A 97 12.25 5.90 6.48
C GLN A 97 12.74 4.79 7.40
N LEU A 98 14.04 4.52 7.37
CA LEU A 98 14.66 3.49 8.21
C LEU A 98 15.39 4.10 9.39
N ASN A 99 15.42 3.36 10.51
CA ASN A 99 16.27 3.70 11.64
C ASN A 99 17.64 2.99 11.52
N ALA A 100 18.48 3.12 12.54
CA ALA A 100 19.83 2.55 12.52
C ALA A 100 19.81 1.02 12.48
N GLU A 101 18.73 0.38 12.93
CA GLU A 101 18.56 -1.07 12.95
C GLU A 101 17.87 -1.58 11.69
N GLU A 102 17.75 -0.75 10.65
CA GLU A 102 17.12 -1.10 9.38
C GLU A 102 15.65 -1.45 9.53
N GLN A 103 14.96 -0.84 10.51
CA GLN A 103 13.53 -0.99 10.67
C GLN A 103 12.81 0.24 10.10
N ILE A 104 11.66 0.03 9.50
CA ILE A 104 10.84 1.11 8.93
C ILE A 104 10.16 1.84 10.08
N ILE A 105 10.49 3.13 10.25
CA ILE A 105 9.90 3.98 11.29
C ILE A 105 8.83 4.91 10.74
N ALA A 106 8.79 5.10 9.42
CA ALA A 106 7.76 5.91 8.77
C ALA A 106 7.46 5.33 7.40
N HIS A 107 6.17 5.29 7.06
CA HIS A 107 5.67 4.78 5.79
C HIS A 107 4.60 5.76 5.32
N ILE A 108 4.91 6.53 4.28
CA ILE A 108 3.99 7.54 3.78
C ILE A 108 3.67 7.21 2.32
N ASP A 109 2.39 7.08 2.03
CA ASP A 109 1.89 6.79 0.69
C ASP A 109 1.35 8.07 0.06
N TYR A 110 1.73 8.28 -1.20
CA TYR A 110 1.25 9.38 -2.02
C TYR A 110 0.53 8.81 -3.24
N TRP A 111 -0.58 9.42 -3.61
CA TRP A 111 -1.34 9.02 -4.81
C TRP A 111 -1.13 10.02 -5.93
N HIS A 112 -1.11 9.54 -7.18
CA HIS A 112 -1.09 10.41 -8.35
C HIS A 112 -2.47 10.96 -8.69
N CYS A 113 -3.51 10.38 -8.10
CA CYS A 113 -4.89 10.86 -8.25
C CYS A 113 -5.39 11.44 -6.92
N SER A 114 -6.52 12.15 -6.97
CA SER A 114 -7.15 12.66 -5.76
C SER A 114 -8.03 11.60 -5.11
N ARG A 115 -8.39 11.83 -3.83
CA ARG A 115 -9.37 10.99 -3.14
C ARG A 115 -10.71 10.99 -3.88
N PHE A 116 -11.03 12.12 -4.48
CA PHE A 116 -12.26 12.28 -5.24
C PHE A 116 -12.26 11.42 -6.50
N ASP A 117 -11.12 11.32 -7.17
CA ASP A 117 -10.97 10.45 -8.32
C ASP A 117 -11.21 8.99 -7.96
N VAL A 118 -10.72 8.55 -6.80
CA VAL A 118 -10.94 7.19 -6.32
C VAL A 118 -12.42 6.96 -6.06
N LEU A 119 -13.09 7.93 -5.41
CA LEU A 119 -14.52 7.83 -5.17
C LEU A 119 -15.30 7.71 -6.48
N LYS A 120 -14.94 8.51 -7.48
CA LYS A 120 -15.59 8.46 -8.79
C LYS A 120 -15.48 7.11 -9.46
N GLN A 121 -14.34 6.41 -9.31
CA GLN A 121 -14.15 5.10 -9.91
C GLN A 121 -15.20 4.10 -9.43
N HIS A 122 -15.73 4.27 -8.21
CA HIS A 122 -16.74 3.38 -7.67
C HIS A 122 -18.09 3.49 -8.39
N PHE A 123 -18.32 4.61 -9.06
CA PHE A 123 -19.59 4.89 -9.74
C PHE A 123 -19.45 4.97 -11.25
N SER A 124 -18.26 4.71 -11.77
CA SER A 124 -17.99 4.79 -13.19
C SER A 124 -18.31 3.47 -13.88
N SER A 125 -19.04 3.54 -14.98
CA SER A 125 -19.30 2.37 -15.82
C SER A 125 -18.08 1.96 -16.63
N THR A 126 -17.03 2.77 -16.64
CA THR A 126 -15.79 2.45 -17.34
C THR A 126 -15.06 1.27 -16.72
N ALA A 127 -15.48 0.85 -15.53
CA ALA A 127 -14.96 -0.37 -14.95
C ALA A 127 -15.09 -1.56 -15.92
N THR A 128 -15.99 -1.46 -16.88
CA THR A 128 -16.16 -2.48 -17.90
C THR A 128 -15.22 -2.30 -19.08
N ALA A 129 -14.49 -1.22 -19.13
CA ALA A 129 -13.55 -1.02 -20.20
C ALA A 129 -12.45 -2.06 -20.14
N PRO A 130 -12.04 -2.58 -21.27
CA PRO A 130 -11.00 -3.60 -21.34
C PRO A 130 -9.65 -3.09 -20.88
#